data_8ac03047d364488649a0b6463cfe7ab9
#
_entry.id   8ac03047d364488649a0b6463cfe7ab9
#
_cell.length_a   1.000
_cell.length_b   1.000
_cell.length_c   1.000
_cell.angle_alpha   90.00
_cell.angle_beta   90.00
_cell.angle_gamma   90.00
#
_symmetry.space_group_name_H-M   'P 1'
#
loop_
_entity.id
_entity.type
_entity.pdbx_description
1 polymer ?
#
loop_
_entity_poly.entity_id
_entity_poly.type
_entity_poly.pdbx_seq_one_letter_code
_entity_poly.pdbx_strand_id
1 'polypeptide(L)'
;MLKQFIRISARMLAGLAALVLTLSTPAARAERPVLKYKDQITVKAPPQKTWDSFKTFDAIHTWHPATEGTKLLVGQNGKALAVREFRIKGGDAFVISELLAFDEAKKWFRYRIIKTNLPLSNYVGEMRVKSAPGGGSVVLWSATFQRPEENPKPDQDDAATEKLVQGVFKAGLDNIAALNSK
;
A
#
# COMPACT_ATOMS: atom_id res chain seq x y z
N MET A 1 -86.30 19.26 51.55
CA MET A 1 -85.83 17.96 52.09
C MET A 1 -85.24 17.18 50.96
N LEU A 2 -84.17 16.54 51.19
CA LEU A 2 -83.46 15.49 50.50
C LEU A 2 -82.35 15.98 49.52
N LYS A 3 -81.16 15.88 50.06
CA LYS A 3 -79.87 16.05 49.39
C LYS A 3 -79.55 14.82 48.57
N GLN A 4 -79.27 14.93 47.28
CA GLN A 4 -78.64 13.87 46.48
C GLN A 4 -77.19 14.23 46.23
N PHE A 5 -76.28 13.33 46.72
CA PHE A 5 -74.85 13.38 46.49
C PHE A 5 -74.51 12.81 45.15
N ILE A 6 -73.89 13.62 44.26
CA ILE A 6 -73.28 13.14 43.04
C ILE A 6 -71.83 12.80 43.33
N ARG A 7 -71.48 11.52 43.21
CA ARG A 7 -70.09 11.03 43.26
C ARG A 7 -69.46 11.16 41.90
N ILE A 8 -68.47 12.01 41.79
CA ILE A 8 -67.63 12.09 40.58
C ILE A 8 -66.46 11.14 40.79
N SER A 9 -66.41 10.07 39.96
CA SER A 9 -65.28 9.15 39.92
C SER A 9 -64.20 9.67 38.99
N ALA A 10 -63.09 10.14 39.50
CA ALA A 10 -61.92 10.49 38.73
C ALA A 10 -61.20 9.21 38.28
N ARG A 11 -61.22 8.90 36.98
CA ARG A 11 -60.34 7.87 36.36
C ARG A 11 -59.05 8.53 35.97
N MET A 12 -58.00 8.25 36.72
CA MET A 12 -56.62 8.53 36.33
C MET A 12 -56.22 7.57 35.21
N LEU A 13 -56.03 8.09 33.99
CA LEU A 13 -55.30 7.42 32.93
C LEU A 13 -53.81 7.68 33.15
N ALA A 14 -53.07 6.66 33.66
CA ALA A 14 -51.63 6.66 33.67
C ALA A 14 -51.14 6.27 32.28
N GLY A 15 -50.72 7.27 31.47
CA GLY A 15 -50.04 7.04 30.20
C GLY A 15 -48.60 6.63 30.44
N LEU A 16 -48.29 5.36 30.20
CA LEU A 16 -46.88 4.86 30.19
C LEU A 16 -46.26 5.28 28.86
N ALA A 17 -45.48 6.36 28.84
CA ALA A 17 -44.63 6.71 27.71
C ALA A 17 -43.42 5.79 27.70
N ALA A 18 -43.43 4.74 26.88
CA ALA A 18 -42.27 3.91 26.62
C ALA A 18 -41.24 4.69 25.80
N LEU A 19 -40.20 5.18 26.45
CA LEU A 19 -39.04 5.79 25.84
C LEU A 19 -38.22 4.67 25.14
N VAL A 20 -38.42 4.48 23.86
CA VAL A 20 -37.59 3.58 23.02
C VAL A 20 -36.24 4.26 22.80
N LEU A 21 -35.25 3.95 23.65
CA LEU A 21 -33.85 4.27 23.34
C LEU A 21 -33.41 3.41 22.15
N THR A 22 -33.38 3.97 20.96
CA THR A 22 -32.69 3.38 19.83
C THR A 22 -31.17 3.47 20.08
N LEU A 23 -30.59 2.41 20.59
CA LEU A 23 -29.14 2.23 20.61
C LEU A 23 -28.65 2.13 19.16
N SER A 24 -28.26 3.28 18.60
CA SER A 24 -27.51 3.30 17.33
C SER A 24 -26.17 2.65 17.60
N THR A 25 -26.04 1.35 17.30
CA THR A 25 -24.73 0.70 17.22
C THR A 25 -23.91 1.43 16.16
N PRO A 26 -22.72 1.95 16.51
CA PRO A 26 -21.85 2.49 15.48
C PRO A 26 -21.61 1.36 14.47
N ALA A 27 -21.93 1.60 13.19
CA ALA A 27 -21.60 0.67 12.13
C ALA A 27 -20.10 0.36 12.24
N ALA A 28 -19.78 -0.90 12.50
CA ALA A 28 -18.39 -1.34 12.53
C ALA A 28 -17.76 -0.94 11.19
N ARG A 29 -16.79 -0.02 11.24
CA ARG A 29 -16.10 0.49 10.08
C ARG A 29 -15.35 -0.68 9.48
N ALA A 30 -15.79 -1.16 8.32
CA ALA A 30 -15.13 -2.27 7.64
C ALA A 30 -13.69 -1.85 7.34
N GLU A 31 -12.72 -2.56 7.92
CA GLU A 31 -11.31 -2.32 7.61
C GLU A 31 -11.08 -2.52 6.11
N ARG A 32 -10.31 -1.60 5.51
CA ARG A 32 -9.90 -1.72 4.12
C ARG A 32 -9.07 -3.00 3.96
N PRO A 33 -9.36 -3.84 2.98
CA PRO A 33 -8.61 -5.08 2.79
C PRO A 33 -7.14 -4.80 2.51
N VAL A 34 -6.26 -5.64 3.04
CA VAL A 34 -4.85 -5.64 2.68
C VAL A 34 -4.70 -6.42 1.38
N LEU A 35 -4.42 -5.71 0.31
CA LEU A 35 -4.12 -6.26 -1.01
C LEU A 35 -2.69 -6.79 -1.04
N LYS A 36 -2.45 -7.82 -1.85
CA LYS A 36 -1.14 -8.44 -2.02
C LYS A 36 -0.88 -8.67 -3.50
N TYR A 37 0.26 -8.23 -3.96
CA TYR A 37 0.71 -8.52 -5.30
C TYR A 37 2.14 -9.03 -5.31
N LYS A 38 2.44 -9.94 -6.21
CA LYS A 38 3.79 -10.45 -6.46
C LYS A 38 3.96 -10.73 -7.94
N ASP A 39 5.15 -10.45 -8.44
CA ASP A 39 5.54 -10.76 -9.80
C ASP A 39 7.02 -11.14 -9.84
N GLN A 40 7.46 -11.74 -10.92
CA GLN A 40 8.84 -12.14 -11.10
C GLN A 40 9.24 -12.18 -12.57
N ILE A 41 10.54 -12.02 -12.82
CA ILE A 41 11.10 -12.16 -14.15
C ILE A 41 12.39 -12.98 -14.10
N THR A 42 12.61 -13.80 -15.14
CA THR A 42 13.87 -14.53 -15.32
C THR A 42 14.81 -13.66 -16.16
N VAL A 43 16.05 -13.57 -15.71
CA VAL A 43 17.12 -12.78 -16.32
C VAL A 43 18.29 -13.69 -16.66
N LYS A 44 18.91 -13.51 -17.83
CA LYS A 44 20.06 -14.33 -18.26
C LYS A 44 21.33 -14.06 -17.44
N ALA A 45 21.47 -12.85 -16.90
CA ALA A 45 22.65 -12.47 -16.14
C ALA A 45 22.72 -13.19 -14.78
N PRO A 46 23.95 -13.43 -14.27
CA PRO A 46 24.15 -14.02 -12.95
C PRO A 46 23.53 -13.18 -11.83
N PRO A 47 23.17 -13.79 -10.68
CA PRO A 47 22.47 -13.10 -9.59
C PRO A 47 23.17 -11.84 -9.09
N GLN A 48 24.52 -11.83 -9.02
CA GLN A 48 25.25 -10.65 -8.57
C GLN A 48 25.13 -9.48 -9.55
N LYS A 49 25.32 -9.72 -10.84
CA LYS A 49 25.18 -8.69 -11.88
C LYS A 49 23.75 -8.10 -11.88
N THR A 50 22.75 -8.98 -11.80
CA THR A 50 21.34 -8.55 -11.74
C THR A 50 21.05 -7.74 -10.50
N TRP A 51 21.54 -8.18 -9.33
CA TRP A 51 21.38 -7.45 -8.07
C TRP A 51 22.02 -6.06 -8.12
N ASP A 52 23.22 -5.96 -8.64
CA ASP A 52 23.98 -4.70 -8.75
C ASP A 52 23.24 -3.66 -9.64
N SER A 53 22.40 -4.11 -10.57
CA SER A 53 21.65 -3.22 -11.46
C SER A 53 20.54 -2.42 -10.78
N PHE A 54 20.06 -2.84 -9.58
CA PHE A 54 18.96 -2.14 -8.91
C PHE A 54 19.08 -2.03 -7.38
N LYS A 55 20.11 -2.59 -6.76
CA LYS A 55 20.26 -2.63 -5.29
C LYS A 55 20.43 -1.25 -4.63
N THR A 56 20.95 -0.27 -5.37
CA THR A 56 21.23 1.07 -4.84
C THR A 56 19.91 1.81 -4.58
N PHE A 57 19.60 2.04 -3.32
CA PHE A 57 18.27 2.47 -2.91
C PHE A 57 17.87 3.84 -3.48
N ASP A 58 18.79 4.80 -3.55
CA ASP A 58 18.54 6.12 -4.14
C ASP A 58 18.75 6.19 -5.67
N ALA A 59 18.89 5.06 -6.33
CA ALA A 59 19.10 4.99 -7.77
C ALA A 59 17.93 4.37 -8.55
N ILE A 60 16.69 4.40 -8.01
CA ILE A 60 15.53 3.79 -8.69
C ILE A 60 15.32 4.35 -10.10
N HIS A 61 15.64 5.61 -10.34
CA HIS A 61 15.53 6.27 -11.64
C HIS A 61 16.45 5.67 -12.72
N THR A 62 17.46 4.89 -12.34
CA THR A 62 18.38 4.24 -13.30
C THR A 62 17.82 2.92 -13.85
N TRP A 63 16.88 2.32 -13.13
CA TRP A 63 16.34 1.01 -13.51
C TRP A 63 14.81 0.97 -13.64
N HIS A 64 14.06 1.90 -13.06
CA HIS A 64 12.61 1.94 -13.20
C HIS A 64 12.19 3.03 -14.20
N PRO A 65 11.62 2.67 -15.37
CA PRO A 65 11.44 3.60 -16.47
C PRO A 65 10.47 4.75 -16.18
N ALA A 66 9.52 4.54 -15.26
CA ALA A 66 8.54 5.55 -14.87
C ALA A 66 9.06 6.55 -13.83
N THR A 67 10.32 6.45 -13.37
CA THR A 67 10.81 7.30 -12.28
C THR A 67 11.91 8.25 -12.74
N GLU A 68 12.01 9.38 -12.05
CA GLU A 68 13.04 10.39 -12.25
C GLU A 68 13.42 11.06 -10.93
N GLY A 69 14.57 11.74 -10.92
CA GLY A 69 14.98 12.67 -9.88
C GLY A 69 15.05 12.07 -8.48
N THR A 70 15.69 10.89 -8.31
CA THR A 70 15.84 10.29 -6.99
C THR A 70 16.84 11.05 -6.13
N LYS A 71 16.49 11.24 -4.85
CA LYS A 71 17.31 11.91 -3.84
C LYS A 71 17.27 11.12 -2.53
N LEU A 72 18.43 10.85 -1.94
CA LEU A 72 18.54 10.36 -0.59
C LEU A 72 18.31 11.52 0.41
N LEU A 73 17.31 11.40 1.26
CA LEU A 73 16.95 12.41 2.25
C LEU A 73 17.60 12.15 3.60
N VAL A 74 17.71 10.88 4.00
CA VAL A 74 18.22 10.44 5.30
C VAL A 74 19.01 9.14 5.13
N GLY A 75 20.04 8.96 5.95
CA GLY A 75 20.78 7.70 6.06
C GLY A 75 21.75 7.44 4.91
N GLN A 76 21.99 6.16 4.63
CA GLN A 76 22.93 5.67 3.63
C GLN A 76 22.34 4.49 2.84
N ASN A 77 22.71 4.36 1.57
CA ASN A 77 22.36 3.20 0.76
C ASN A 77 22.77 1.89 1.45
N GLY A 78 21.89 0.88 1.37
CA GLY A 78 22.14 -0.43 1.97
C GLY A 78 22.06 -0.47 3.51
N LYS A 79 21.62 0.60 4.15
CA LYS A 79 21.39 0.65 5.61
C LYS A 79 19.90 0.88 5.89
N ALA A 80 19.36 0.13 6.86
CA ALA A 80 18.00 0.36 7.34
C ALA A 80 17.83 1.82 7.79
N LEU A 81 16.59 2.33 7.71
CA LEU A 81 16.19 3.70 7.97
C LEU A 81 16.69 4.74 6.95
N ALA A 82 17.33 4.30 5.86
CA ALA A 82 17.58 5.20 4.73
C ALA A 82 16.25 5.64 4.11
N VAL A 83 16.10 6.93 3.85
CA VAL A 83 14.89 7.52 3.24
C VAL A 83 15.26 8.16 1.92
N ARG A 84 14.50 7.81 0.87
CA ARG A 84 14.62 8.42 -0.46
C ARG A 84 13.32 9.08 -0.89
N GLU A 85 13.46 10.10 -1.73
CA GLU A 85 12.38 10.69 -2.52
C GLU A 85 12.66 10.48 -3.99
N PHE A 86 11.63 10.21 -4.78
CA PHE A 86 11.68 10.24 -6.24
C PHE A 86 10.34 10.70 -6.83
N ARG A 87 10.38 11.16 -8.07
CA ARG A 87 9.22 11.61 -8.83
C ARG A 87 8.82 10.58 -9.87
N ILE A 88 7.54 10.58 -10.22
CA ILE A 88 7.02 9.83 -11.35
C ILE A 88 7.02 10.75 -12.57
N LYS A 89 7.56 10.26 -13.69
CA LYS A 89 7.64 11.03 -14.94
C LYS A 89 6.25 11.43 -15.45
N GLY A 90 6.17 12.62 -16.00
CA GLY A 90 4.97 13.09 -16.69
C GLY A 90 3.90 13.70 -15.79
N GLY A 91 4.20 14.00 -14.52
CA GLY A 91 3.26 14.65 -13.60
C GLY A 91 3.89 15.07 -12.28
N ASP A 92 3.02 15.39 -11.32
CA ASP A 92 3.42 15.84 -9.98
C ASP A 92 3.48 14.71 -8.95
N ALA A 93 3.34 13.46 -9.41
CA ALA A 93 3.36 12.33 -8.51
C ALA A 93 4.77 12.10 -7.93
N PHE A 94 4.81 11.82 -6.63
CA PHE A 94 6.04 11.57 -5.89
C PHE A 94 5.88 10.41 -4.91
N VAL A 95 7.01 9.85 -4.51
CA VAL A 95 7.09 8.81 -3.49
C VAL A 95 8.25 9.13 -2.55
N ILE A 96 7.98 9.13 -1.24
CA ILE A 96 8.99 9.08 -0.20
C ILE A 96 8.94 7.70 0.43
N SER A 97 10.03 6.97 0.40
CA SER A 97 10.11 5.59 0.90
C SER A 97 11.30 5.40 1.84
N GLU A 98 11.11 4.50 2.80
CA GLU A 98 12.10 4.14 3.81
C GLU A 98 12.54 2.69 3.62
N LEU A 99 13.84 2.46 3.68
CA LEU A 99 14.44 1.13 3.66
C LEU A 99 14.29 0.47 5.04
N LEU A 100 13.54 -0.60 5.13
CA LEU A 100 13.29 -1.32 6.38
C LEU A 100 14.39 -2.34 6.69
N ALA A 101 14.90 -3.00 5.65
CA ALA A 101 15.95 -3.99 5.77
C ALA A 101 16.71 -4.14 4.45
N PHE A 102 17.98 -4.50 4.53
CA PHE A 102 18.85 -4.77 3.38
C PHE A 102 19.82 -5.88 3.74
N ASP A 103 19.95 -6.88 2.86
CA ASP A 103 20.86 -8.00 3.02
C ASP A 103 21.60 -8.26 1.69
N GLU A 104 22.82 -7.79 1.60
CA GLU A 104 23.67 -7.93 0.42
C GLU A 104 23.95 -9.40 0.09
N ALA A 105 24.19 -10.23 1.10
CA ALA A 105 24.52 -11.65 0.89
C ALA A 105 23.31 -12.43 0.33
N LYS A 106 22.11 -12.12 0.82
CA LYS A 106 20.86 -12.72 0.35
C LYS A 106 20.27 -12.01 -0.86
N LYS A 107 20.87 -10.91 -1.31
CA LYS A 107 20.39 -10.08 -2.44
C LYS A 107 18.93 -9.73 -2.27
N TRP A 108 18.62 -9.07 -1.17
CA TRP A 108 17.27 -8.78 -0.74
C TRP A 108 17.18 -7.45 -0.01
N PHE A 109 16.10 -6.70 -0.26
CA PHE A 109 15.72 -5.56 0.55
C PHE A 109 14.21 -5.45 0.71
N ARG A 110 13.79 -4.80 1.79
CA ARG A 110 12.42 -4.49 2.12
C ARG A 110 12.28 -3.01 2.42
N TYR A 111 11.22 -2.39 1.93
CA TYR A 111 10.98 -0.97 2.09
C TYR A 111 9.50 -0.66 2.28
N ARG A 112 9.19 0.52 2.78
CA ARG A 112 7.82 1.03 2.87
C ARG A 112 7.71 2.40 2.23
N ILE A 113 6.52 2.75 1.74
CA ILE A 113 6.19 4.11 1.36
C ILE A 113 5.69 4.82 2.62
N ILE A 114 6.32 5.96 2.96
CA ILE A 114 5.94 6.77 4.12
C ILE A 114 5.16 8.01 3.72
N LYS A 115 5.30 8.48 2.46
CA LYS A 115 4.50 9.57 1.90
C LYS A 115 4.42 9.47 0.39
N THR A 116 3.23 9.69 -0.15
CA THR A 116 2.97 9.76 -1.60
C THR A 116 1.65 10.48 -1.85
N ASN A 117 1.44 10.98 -3.06
CA ASN A 117 0.15 11.41 -3.58
C ASN A 117 -0.45 10.40 -4.59
N LEU A 118 0.19 9.24 -4.77
CA LEU A 118 -0.40 8.12 -5.52
C LEU A 118 -1.60 7.53 -4.77
N PRO A 119 -2.60 6.96 -5.47
CA PRO A 119 -3.79 6.39 -4.85
C PRO A 119 -3.51 5.02 -4.20
N LEU A 120 -2.62 4.99 -3.23
CA LEU A 120 -2.29 3.82 -2.41
C LEU A 120 -1.84 4.23 -1.00
N SER A 121 -1.99 3.33 -0.04
CA SER A 121 -1.58 3.51 1.35
C SER A 121 -1.00 2.23 1.95
N ASN A 122 -0.35 2.33 3.09
CA ASN A 122 0.20 1.21 3.86
C ASN A 122 1.06 0.24 3.01
N TYR A 123 1.78 0.80 2.03
CA TYR A 123 2.59 0.00 1.12
C TYR A 123 3.88 -0.46 1.77
N VAL A 124 4.10 -1.78 1.71
CA VAL A 124 5.39 -2.41 2.06
C VAL A 124 5.80 -3.31 0.89
N GLY A 125 6.96 -3.04 0.31
CA GLY A 125 7.52 -3.79 -0.80
C GLY A 125 8.76 -4.57 -0.43
N GLU A 126 9.02 -5.65 -1.16
CA GLU A 126 10.21 -6.47 -1.05
C GLU A 126 10.73 -6.86 -2.43
N MET A 127 12.03 -6.75 -2.63
CA MET A 127 12.71 -7.23 -3.83
C MET A 127 13.81 -8.22 -3.47
N ARG A 128 13.94 -9.27 -4.27
CA ARG A 128 14.92 -10.35 -4.06
C ARG A 128 15.42 -10.91 -5.37
N VAL A 129 16.71 -11.25 -5.41
CA VAL A 129 17.31 -12.00 -6.51
C VAL A 129 17.67 -13.41 -6.04
N LYS A 130 17.28 -14.41 -6.85
CA LYS A 130 17.66 -15.81 -6.66
C LYS A 130 18.39 -16.34 -7.89
N SER A 131 19.18 -17.37 -7.73
CA SER A 131 19.78 -18.10 -8.85
C SER A 131 18.69 -18.83 -9.65
N ALA A 132 18.85 -18.86 -10.96
CA ALA A 132 18.05 -19.66 -11.88
C ALA A 132 18.93 -20.78 -12.51
N PRO A 133 18.33 -21.85 -13.02
CA PRO A 133 19.04 -22.86 -13.80
C PRO A 133 19.80 -22.20 -14.98
N GLY A 134 20.94 -22.77 -15.35
CA GLY A 134 21.75 -22.25 -16.45
C GLY A 134 22.59 -21.00 -16.12
N GLY A 135 22.73 -20.65 -14.82
CA GLY A 135 23.57 -19.52 -14.38
C GLY A 135 22.91 -18.15 -14.41
N GLY A 136 21.65 -18.08 -14.82
CA GLY A 136 20.84 -16.87 -14.76
C GLY A 136 20.30 -16.57 -13.38
N SER A 137 19.37 -15.63 -13.30
CA SER A 137 18.69 -15.22 -12.07
C SER A 137 17.19 -15.05 -12.22
N VAL A 138 16.47 -15.07 -11.09
CA VAL A 138 15.07 -14.66 -10.99
C VAL A 138 14.99 -13.47 -10.06
N VAL A 139 14.40 -12.38 -10.54
CA VAL A 139 14.03 -11.21 -9.74
C VAL A 139 12.60 -11.39 -9.29
N LEU A 140 12.38 -11.35 -7.98
CA LEU A 140 11.04 -11.39 -7.38
C LEU A 140 10.75 -10.02 -6.77
N TRP A 141 9.55 -9.51 -7.02
CA TRP A 141 9.04 -8.30 -6.40
C TRP A 141 7.66 -8.59 -5.80
N SER A 142 7.48 -8.27 -4.54
CA SER A 142 6.20 -8.45 -3.83
C SER A 142 5.85 -7.22 -3.03
N ALA A 143 4.56 -6.97 -2.82
CA ALA A 143 4.10 -5.92 -1.92
C ALA A 143 2.79 -6.29 -1.24
N THR A 144 2.58 -5.65 -0.09
CA THR A 144 1.27 -5.47 0.56
C THR A 144 0.92 -4.00 0.55
N PHE A 145 -0.35 -3.67 0.34
CA PHE A 145 -0.82 -2.28 0.25
C PHE A 145 -2.33 -2.22 0.47
N GLN A 146 -2.87 -1.01 0.56
CA GLN A 146 -4.30 -0.74 0.64
C GLN A 146 -4.64 0.42 -0.28
N ARG A 147 -5.91 0.56 -0.70
CA ARG A 147 -6.39 1.80 -1.29
C ARG A 147 -6.30 2.96 -0.29
N PRO A 148 -6.25 4.23 -0.72
CA PRO A 148 -5.97 5.35 0.19
C PRO A 148 -7.09 5.63 1.17
N GLU A 149 -8.34 5.54 0.74
CA GLU A 149 -9.52 5.94 1.51
C GLU A 149 -10.54 4.81 1.64
N GLU A 150 -11.44 4.94 2.63
CA GLU A 150 -12.53 3.99 2.84
C GLU A 150 -13.62 4.15 1.79
N ASN A 151 -13.92 5.39 1.40
CA ASN A 151 -14.87 5.74 0.34
C ASN A 151 -14.07 6.27 -0.87
N PRO A 152 -13.48 5.40 -1.67
CA PRO A 152 -12.62 5.81 -2.77
C PRO A 152 -13.44 6.40 -3.91
N LYS A 153 -12.83 7.29 -4.69
CA LYS A 153 -13.34 7.63 -6.00
C LYS A 153 -13.36 6.38 -6.88
N PRO A 154 -14.21 6.34 -7.94
CA PRO A 154 -14.34 5.15 -8.79
C PRO A 154 -13.02 4.64 -9.39
N ASP A 155 -12.04 5.52 -9.59
CA ASP A 155 -10.69 5.23 -10.10
C ASP A 155 -9.65 4.95 -9.01
N GLN A 156 -10.05 4.82 -7.75
CA GLN A 156 -9.19 4.63 -6.57
C GLN A 156 -9.65 3.48 -5.67
N ASP A 157 -10.48 2.60 -6.19
CA ASP A 157 -10.93 1.39 -5.51
C ASP A 157 -9.80 0.33 -5.42
N ASP A 158 -10.12 -0.81 -4.85
CA ASP A 158 -9.14 -1.89 -4.68
C ASP A 158 -8.60 -2.38 -6.02
N ALA A 159 -9.46 -2.52 -7.04
CA ALA A 159 -9.07 -3.00 -8.37
C ALA A 159 -8.17 -1.98 -9.10
N ALA A 160 -8.49 -0.70 -9.03
CA ALA A 160 -7.66 0.38 -9.59
C ALA A 160 -6.30 0.46 -8.89
N THR A 161 -6.28 0.36 -7.55
CA THR A 161 -5.03 0.35 -6.77
C THR A 161 -4.17 -0.87 -7.10
N GLU A 162 -4.76 -2.05 -7.25
CA GLU A 162 -4.04 -3.26 -7.66
C GLU A 162 -3.47 -3.11 -9.09
N LYS A 163 -4.25 -2.62 -10.03
CA LYS A 163 -3.82 -2.37 -11.41
C LYS A 163 -2.65 -1.38 -11.48
N LEU A 164 -2.66 -0.34 -10.65
CA LEU A 164 -1.53 0.59 -10.53
C LEU A 164 -0.26 -0.15 -10.11
N VAL A 165 -0.31 -0.97 -9.05
CA VAL A 165 0.84 -1.72 -8.55
C VAL A 165 1.33 -2.74 -9.57
N GLN A 166 0.42 -3.44 -10.26
CA GLN A 166 0.77 -4.35 -11.37
C GLN A 166 1.54 -3.64 -12.48
N GLY A 167 1.08 -2.47 -12.91
CA GLY A 167 1.75 -1.68 -13.94
C GLY A 167 3.16 -1.24 -13.53
N VAL A 168 3.33 -0.80 -12.27
CA VAL A 168 4.64 -0.45 -11.72
C VAL A 168 5.58 -1.65 -11.71
N PHE A 169 5.13 -2.79 -11.22
CA PHE A 169 5.97 -4.01 -11.16
C PHE A 169 6.39 -4.48 -12.54
N LYS A 170 5.43 -4.58 -13.45
CA LYS A 170 5.72 -5.01 -14.82
C LYS A 170 6.76 -4.12 -15.48
N ALA A 171 6.58 -2.81 -15.45
CA ALA A 171 7.51 -1.86 -16.06
C ALA A 171 8.93 -1.96 -15.47
N GLY A 172 9.04 -2.06 -14.15
CA GLY A 172 10.33 -2.19 -13.45
C GLY A 172 11.04 -3.51 -13.76
N LEU A 173 10.32 -4.63 -13.67
CA LEU A 173 10.87 -5.97 -13.92
C LEU A 173 11.30 -6.13 -15.38
N ASP A 174 10.49 -5.70 -16.34
CA ASP A 174 10.84 -5.74 -17.77
C ASP A 174 12.13 -4.96 -18.06
N ASN A 175 12.26 -3.78 -17.44
CA ASN A 175 13.47 -2.97 -17.64
C ASN A 175 14.70 -3.58 -16.94
N ILE A 176 14.56 -4.19 -15.77
CA ILE A 176 15.67 -4.95 -15.14
C ILE A 176 16.13 -6.07 -16.07
N ALA A 177 15.22 -6.80 -16.70
CA ALA A 177 15.57 -7.83 -17.66
C ALA A 177 16.28 -7.25 -18.89
N ALA A 178 15.82 -6.13 -19.44
CA ALA A 178 16.45 -5.44 -20.57
C ALA A 178 17.88 -4.96 -20.25
N LEU A 179 18.10 -4.36 -19.09
CA LEU A 179 19.41 -3.90 -18.61
C LEU A 179 20.42 -5.05 -18.45
N ASN A 180 19.95 -6.27 -18.23
CA ASN A 180 20.76 -7.44 -17.96
C ASN A 180 20.74 -8.48 -19.12
N SER A 181 20.26 -8.11 -20.28
CA SER A 181 20.20 -8.99 -21.46
C SER A 181 21.52 -9.08 -22.27
N LYS A 182 22.46 -8.19 -21.98
CA LYS A 182 23.78 -8.08 -22.66
C LYS A 182 24.87 -8.83 -21.95
#